data_7262fbc5170a5633a5dc121cbb7f316b
#
_entry.id   7262fbc5170a5633a5dc121cbb7f316b
#
_cell.length_a   1.000
_cell.length_b   1.000
_cell.length_c   1.000
_cell.angle_alpha   90.00
_cell.angle_beta   90.00
_cell.angle_gamma   90.00
#
_symmetry.space_group_name_H-M   'P 1'
#
loop_
_entity.id
_entity.type
_entity.pdbx_description
1 polymer ?
#
loop_
_entity_poly.entity_id
_entity_poly.type
_entity_poly.pdbx_seq_one_letter_code
_entity_poly.pdbx_strand_id
1 'polypeptide(L)'
;MRRHLFFIALFLTGQLIHAQQNSTVDCTAGPVSTTFCYDTGLDNSYTFTSNDGTPLNLTIDEGQVENNWDELVIRDSDGTELYNGYGNVGDISGLTFQSSGDTIEFEVVEDGSISCVSSGYTPITFTVSCATCINPQVNYEVVSDCLNAPQFFVDVDVIDLGSAGSLTLSDNQGNSSSVNNTGTVQFGPYANNTDVQFTAENDDDVNCSTSSGSLTQEYCSITLVDCGVGPVSSSYCYGNSDTTQFEYVSSDG
;
A
#
# COMPACT_ATOMS: atom_id res chain seq x y z
N MET A 1 70.85 30.16 9.91
CA MET A 1 69.46 30.10 10.48
C MET A 1 68.51 29.52 9.44
N ARG A 2 68.13 28.22 9.53
CA ARG A 2 67.18 27.57 8.63
C ARG A 2 65.82 27.67 9.28
N ARG A 3 64.88 28.41 8.68
CA ARG A 3 63.48 28.47 9.07
C ARG A 3 62.77 27.27 8.50
N HIS A 4 62.25 26.33 9.35
CA HIS A 4 61.34 25.28 8.97
C HIS A 4 59.91 25.84 8.96
N LEU A 5 59.29 25.90 7.78
CA LEU A 5 57.84 26.12 7.66
C LEU A 5 57.15 24.80 7.91
N PHE A 6 56.37 24.75 8.98
CA PHE A 6 55.39 23.65 9.20
C PHE A 6 54.15 23.97 8.41
N PHE A 7 53.83 23.16 7.41
CA PHE A 7 52.53 23.13 6.76
C PHE A 7 51.59 22.27 7.61
N ILE A 8 50.63 22.90 8.27
CA ILE A 8 49.50 22.19 8.91
C ILE A 8 48.47 21.95 7.80
N ALA A 9 48.38 20.71 7.30
CA ALA A 9 47.31 20.29 6.44
C ALA A 9 46.04 20.11 7.30
N LEU A 10 45.12 21.06 7.19
CA LEU A 10 43.79 20.96 7.81
C LEU A 10 42.94 19.97 7.00
N PHE A 11 42.86 18.73 7.45
CA PHE A 11 41.87 17.77 6.91
C PHE A 11 40.48 18.24 7.36
N LEU A 12 39.75 18.92 6.47
CA LEU A 12 38.29 19.06 6.60
C LEU A 12 37.66 17.71 6.29
N THR A 13 37.35 16.92 7.31
CA THR A 13 36.42 15.80 7.17
C THR A 13 35.03 16.42 6.97
N GLY A 14 34.62 16.52 5.71
CA GLY A 14 33.23 16.85 5.38
C GLY A 14 32.33 15.73 5.94
N GLN A 15 31.65 15.99 7.03
CA GLN A 15 30.54 15.18 7.45
C GLN A 15 29.43 15.44 6.41
N LEU A 16 29.13 14.45 5.57
CA LEU A 16 27.93 14.45 4.74
C LEU A 16 26.75 14.28 5.69
N ILE A 17 26.22 15.38 6.18
CA ILE A 17 24.92 15.38 6.85
C ILE A 17 23.91 15.17 5.71
N HIS A 18 23.38 13.97 5.57
CA HIS A 18 22.20 13.75 4.73
C HIS A 18 21.03 14.36 5.51
N ALA A 19 20.68 15.58 5.16
CA ALA A 19 19.45 16.21 5.63
C ALA A 19 18.29 15.68 4.77
N GLN A 20 17.10 15.57 5.36
CA GLN A 20 15.83 15.37 4.66
C GLN A 20 15.86 16.13 3.33
N GLN A 21 15.63 15.42 2.21
CA GLN A 21 15.70 16.02 0.89
C GLN A 21 14.33 16.58 0.51
N ASN A 22 14.21 17.90 0.50
CA ASN A 22 13.01 18.59 0.06
C ASN A 22 13.15 18.97 -1.42
N SER A 23 12.18 18.60 -2.24
CA SER A 23 12.14 18.91 -3.67
C SER A 23 10.82 19.53 -4.07
N THR A 24 10.85 20.52 -4.95
CA THR A 24 9.64 21.07 -5.58
C THR A 24 9.43 20.41 -6.93
N VAL A 25 8.24 19.87 -7.15
CA VAL A 25 7.81 19.31 -8.43
C VAL A 25 7.15 20.43 -9.25
N ASP A 26 7.74 20.75 -10.38
CA ASP A 26 7.17 21.72 -11.34
C ASP A 26 6.19 20.98 -12.26
N CYS A 27 4.90 21.19 -12.05
CA CYS A 27 3.82 20.53 -12.80
C CYS A 27 3.86 20.84 -14.31
N THR A 28 4.59 21.87 -14.73
CA THR A 28 4.77 22.19 -16.16
C THR A 28 6.02 21.55 -16.77
N ALA A 29 7.00 21.13 -15.93
CA ALA A 29 8.27 20.55 -16.38
C ALA A 29 8.23 19.01 -16.52
N GLY A 30 7.29 18.35 -15.87
CA GLY A 30 7.09 16.90 -15.90
C GLY A 30 7.63 16.18 -14.67
N PRO A 31 7.66 14.82 -14.69
CA PRO A 31 8.02 14.00 -13.55
C PRO A 31 9.45 14.21 -13.06
N VAL A 32 9.66 14.03 -11.77
CA VAL A 32 10.97 14.00 -11.11
C VAL A 32 11.27 12.56 -10.70
N SER A 33 12.35 11.97 -11.22
CA SER A 33 12.81 10.64 -10.85
C SER A 33 14.03 10.71 -9.95
N THR A 34 14.07 9.88 -8.91
CA THR A 34 15.15 9.79 -7.93
C THR A 34 15.55 8.33 -7.76
N THR A 35 16.87 8.08 -7.72
CA THR A 35 17.43 6.77 -7.39
C THR A 35 18.35 6.92 -6.20
N PHE A 36 18.18 6.10 -5.17
CA PHE A 36 19.08 6.07 -4.03
C PHE A 36 19.18 4.68 -3.42
N CYS A 37 20.24 4.45 -2.68
CA CYS A 37 20.43 3.23 -1.91
C CYS A 37 20.46 3.65 -0.44
N TYR A 38 19.44 3.24 0.33
CA TYR A 38 19.34 3.62 1.75
C TYR A 38 20.44 2.98 2.59
N ASP A 39 20.83 3.65 3.67
CA ASP A 39 21.88 3.17 4.57
C ASP A 39 21.50 3.39 6.03
N THR A 40 22.05 2.54 6.90
CA THR A 40 21.79 2.58 8.34
C THR A 40 22.32 3.86 8.99
N GLY A 41 21.51 4.43 9.89
CA GLY A 41 21.87 5.63 10.67
C GLY A 41 21.87 6.92 9.85
N LEU A 42 21.34 6.91 8.64
CA LEU A 42 21.15 8.09 7.81
C LEU A 42 19.67 8.47 7.76
N ASP A 43 19.42 9.73 7.39
CA ASP A 43 18.08 10.18 7.01
C ASP A 43 17.78 9.69 5.60
N ASN A 44 16.88 8.72 5.50
CA ASN A 44 16.46 8.09 4.24
C ASN A 44 15.09 8.64 3.80
N SER A 45 14.83 9.93 4.00
CA SER A 45 13.56 10.57 3.71
C SER A 45 13.63 11.61 2.60
N TYR A 46 12.52 11.74 1.87
CA TYR A 46 12.30 12.71 0.80
C TYR A 46 10.92 13.33 0.96
N THR A 47 10.83 14.64 0.84
CA THR A 47 9.56 15.37 0.77
C THR A 47 9.46 16.07 -0.58
N PHE A 48 8.36 15.84 -1.27
CA PHE A 48 8.05 16.49 -2.55
C PHE A 48 6.84 17.39 -2.36
N THR A 49 6.91 18.59 -2.93
CA THR A 49 5.79 19.55 -2.91
C THR A 49 5.58 20.09 -4.31
N SER A 50 4.35 20.07 -4.81
CA SER A 50 4.01 20.66 -6.11
C SER A 50 4.11 22.18 -6.08
N ASN A 51 4.44 22.78 -7.21
CA ASN A 51 4.60 24.25 -7.31
C ASN A 51 3.28 25.03 -7.47
N ASP A 52 2.15 24.33 -7.66
CA ASP A 52 0.85 24.92 -7.98
C ASP A 52 -0.31 24.44 -7.08
N GLY A 53 -0.03 23.59 -6.10
CA GLY A 53 -1.03 23.04 -5.19
C GLY A 53 -1.70 21.75 -5.68
N THR A 54 -1.29 21.22 -6.84
CA THR A 54 -1.82 19.97 -7.38
C THR A 54 -1.36 18.77 -6.54
N PRO A 55 -2.20 17.77 -6.24
CA PRO A 55 -1.79 16.50 -5.66
C PRO A 55 -0.69 15.83 -6.45
N LEU A 56 0.12 15.01 -5.75
CA LEU A 56 1.25 14.32 -6.33
C LEU A 56 1.01 12.81 -6.43
N ASN A 57 1.40 12.21 -7.54
CA ASN A 57 1.56 10.77 -7.70
C ASN A 57 3.01 10.38 -7.41
N LEU A 58 3.23 9.31 -6.65
CA LEU A 58 4.51 8.68 -6.41
C LEU A 58 4.44 7.23 -6.87
N THR A 59 5.34 6.81 -7.74
CA THR A 59 5.47 5.44 -8.23
C THR A 59 6.85 4.91 -7.87
N ILE A 60 6.91 3.74 -7.24
CA ILE A 60 8.16 3.01 -7.04
C ILE A 60 8.43 2.20 -8.30
N ASP A 61 9.39 2.64 -9.11
CA ASP A 61 9.73 1.99 -10.38
C ASP A 61 10.45 0.66 -10.15
N GLU A 62 11.39 0.65 -9.19
CA GLU A 62 12.09 -0.54 -8.70
C GLU A 62 12.65 -0.29 -7.29
N GLY A 63 12.88 -1.34 -6.52
CA GLY A 63 13.54 -1.21 -5.23
C GLY A 63 13.30 -2.37 -4.28
N GLN A 64 14.24 -2.52 -3.34
CA GLN A 64 14.15 -3.52 -2.28
C GLN A 64 14.47 -2.91 -0.92
N VAL A 65 13.73 -3.36 0.10
CA VAL A 65 14.00 -3.15 1.53
C VAL A 65 14.22 -4.50 2.21
N GLU A 66 14.77 -4.51 3.42
CA GLU A 66 14.90 -5.75 4.18
C GLU A 66 13.53 -6.28 4.59
N ASN A 67 13.19 -7.49 4.12
CA ASN A 67 11.89 -8.11 4.38
C ASN A 67 11.68 -8.33 5.89
N ASN A 68 10.53 -7.88 6.42
CA ASN A 68 10.09 -7.94 7.83
C ASN A 68 10.89 -7.06 8.81
N TRP A 69 11.82 -6.20 8.36
CA TRP A 69 12.67 -5.41 9.24
C TRP A 69 12.72 -3.93 8.85
N ASP A 70 12.89 -3.63 7.54
CA ASP A 70 12.91 -2.26 7.05
C ASP A 70 11.59 -1.94 6.36
N GLU A 71 11.03 -0.80 6.65
CA GLU A 71 9.71 -0.40 6.16
C GLU A 71 9.83 0.78 5.20
N LEU A 72 9.16 0.66 4.03
CA LEU A 72 8.82 1.83 3.24
C LEU A 72 7.60 2.50 3.88
N VAL A 73 7.71 3.77 4.18
CA VAL A 73 6.61 4.59 4.71
C VAL A 73 6.33 5.73 3.71
N ILE A 74 5.09 5.81 3.27
CA ILE A 74 4.61 6.91 2.41
C ILE A 74 3.57 7.68 3.20
N ARG A 75 3.71 9.02 3.28
CA ARG A 75 2.75 9.88 3.98
C ARG A 75 2.12 10.89 3.05
N ASP A 76 0.87 11.15 3.32
CA ASP A 76 0.07 12.19 2.67
C ASP A 76 0.46 13.58 3.18
N SER A 77 -0.05 14.59 2.53
CA SER A 77 0.13 16.02 2.84
C SER A 77 -0.32 16.42 4.25
N ASP A 78 -1.25 15.68 4.85
CA ASP A 78 -1.73 15.88 6.22
C ASP A 78 -0.96 15.04 7.26
N GLY A 79 0.03 14.24 6.82
CA GLY A 79 0.82 13.33 7.64
C GLY A 79 0.20 11.95 7.83
N THR A 80 -0.95 11.66 7.25
CA THR A 80 -1.56 10.32 7.26
C THR A 80 -0.68 9.34 6.49
N GLU A 81 -0.46 8.15 7.02
CA GLU A 81 0.27 7.09 6.33
C GLU A 81 -0.61 6.49 5.22
N LEU A 82 -0.17 6.67 3.97
CA LEU A 82 -0.75 6.00 2.81
C LEU A 82 -0.24 4.57 2.69
N TYR A 83 0.97 4.32 3.18
CA TYR A 83 1.60 3.00 3.19
C TYR A 83 2.62 2.89 4.31
N ASN A 84 2.70 1.70 4.89
CA ASN A 84 3.74 1.30 5.83
C ASN A 84 3.95 -0.21 5.68
N GLY A 85 5.12 -0.61 5.16
CA GLY A 85 5.41 -2.02 4.93
C GLY A 85 6.62 -2.26 4.03
N TYR A 86 6.86 -3.52 3.73
CA TYR A 86 8.03 -4.01 2.99
C TYR A 86 7.67 -4.68 1.65
N GLY A 87 6.49 -4.41 1.10
CA GLY A 87 6.07 -4.96 -0.20
C GLY A 87 5.93 -6.48 -0.20
N ASN A 88 6.24 -7.08 -1.34
CA ASN A 88 6.22 -8.54 -1.50
C ASN A 88 7.59 -9.13 -1.18
N VAL A 89 7.78 -9.63 0.05
CA VAL A 89 9.04 -10.24 0.50
C VAL A 89 10.25 -9.28 0.32
N GLY A 90 10.05 -8.00 0.63
CA GLY A 90 11.05 -6.94 0.49
C GLY A 90 11.06 -6.24 -0.86
N ASP A 91 10.41 -6.75 -1.88
CA ASP A 91 10.26 -6.09 -3.18
C ASP A 91 9.11 -5.08 -3.12
N ILE A 92 9.45 -3.80 -3.25
CA ILE A 92 8.51 -2.68 -3.23
C ILE A 92 8.22 -2.11 -4.63
N SER A 93 8.72 -2.76 -5.68
CA SER A 93 8.54 -2.31 -7.07
C SER A 93 7.07 -2.30 -7.48
N GLY A 94 6.68 -1.30 -8.26
CA GLY A 94 5.33 -1.17 -8.80
C GLY A 94 4.29 -0.60 -7.82
N LEU A 95 4.66 -0.28 -6.57
CA LEU A 95 3.76 0.42 -5.66
C LEU A 95 3.50 1.86 -6.15
N THR A 96 2.25 2.29 -6.08
CA THR A 96 1.82 3.62 -6.52
C THR A 96 0.93 4.28 -5.47
N PHE A 97 1.13 5.59 -5.27
CA PHE A 97 0.43 6.38 -4.26
C PHE A 97 0.03 7.72 -4.83
N GLN A 98 -1.04 8.30 -4.33
CA GLN A 98 -1.44 9.68 -4.63
C GLN A 98 -1.70 10.43 -3.33
N SER A 99 -1.13 11.63 -3.18
CA SER A 99 -1.45 12.51 -2.07
C SER A 99 -2.81 13.17 -2.24
N SER A 100 -3.45 13.53 -1.14
CA SER A 100 -4.70 14.32 -1.15
C SER A 100 -4.45 15.80 -1.36
N GLY A 101 -3.24 16.29 -1.05
CA GLY A 101 -2.80 17.67 -1.21
C GLY A 101 -1.50 17.78 -1.99
N ASP A 102 -0.85 18.92 -1.91
CA ASP A 102 0.32 19.30 -2.70
C ASP A 102 1.64 18.62 -2.28
N THR A 103 1.64 17.84 -1.22
CA THR A 103 2.86 17.25 -0.65
C THR A 103 2.71 15.74 -0.49
N ILE A 104 3.80 15.01 -0.77
CA ILE A 104 3.94 13.58 -0.48
C ILE A 104 5.32 13.33 0.12
N GLU A 105 5.38 12.49 1.15
CA GLU A 105 6.63 12.09 1.81
C GLU A 105 6.92 10.62 1.53
N PHE A 106 8.20 10.34 1.33
CA PHE A 106 8.79 9.02 1.17
C PHE A 106 9.85 8.84 2.26
N GLU A 107 9.83 7.72 2.97
CA GLU A 107 10.83 7.39 3.99
C GLU A 107 11.11 5.89 3.97
N VAL A 108 12.38 5.50 4.16
CA VAL A 108 12.74 4.13 4.54
C VAL A 108 13.13 4.14 6.01
N VAL A 109 12.32 3.48 6.84
CA VAL A 109 12.59 3.27 8.27
C VAL A 109 13.35 1.96 8.42
N GLU A 110 14.61 2.05 8.81
CA GLU A 110 15.53 0.92 8.92
C GLU A 110 15.70 0.46 10.38
N ASP A 111 16.02 -0.81 10.62
CA ASP A 111 16.16 -1.40 11.97
C ASP A 111 17.59 -1.26 12.56
N GLY A 112 18.54 -0.70 11.81
CA GLY A 112 19.93 -0.45 12.23
C GLY A 112 20.90 -1.59 11.89
N SER A 113 20.49 -2.61 11.15
CA SER A 113 21.34 -3.78 10.87
C SER A 113 21.77 -3.93 9.42
N ILE A 114 20.86 -4.14 8.51
CA ILE A 114 21.08 -4.41 7.09
C ILE A 114 20.48 -3.25 6.28
N SER A 115 21.17 -2.86 5.19
CA SER A 115 20.70 -1.78 4.33
C SER A 115 20.99 -2.11 2.86
N CYS A 116 20.45 -1.31 1.95
CA CYS A 116 20.78 -1.37 0.54
C CYS A 116 22.28 -1.28 0.31
N VAL A 117 22.98 -0.35 0.99
CA VAL A 117 24.42 -0.15 0.85
C VAL A 117 25.22 -1.35 1.38
N SER A 118 24.81 -1.93 2.50
CA SER A 118 25.56 -3.03 3.15
C SER A 118 25.33 -4.38 2.51
N SER A 119 24.15 -4.63 1.93
CA SER A 119 23.70 -5.96 1.49
C SER A 119 23.51 -6.10 -0.02
N GLY A 120 23.63 -5.00 -0.76
CA GLY A 120 23.52 -5.02 -2.21
C GLY A 120 22.09 -5.25 -2.70
N TYR A 121 21.08 -4.79 -1.95
CA TYR A 121 19.71 -4.75 -2.42
C TYR A 121 19.58 -3.84 -3.66
N THR A 122 18.54 -4.07 -4.45
CA THR A 122 18.23 -3.19 -5.57
C THR A 122 18.01 -1.76 -5.06
N PRO A 123 18.76 -0.76 -5.54
CA PRO A 123 18.50 0.63 -5.18
C PRO A 123 17.06 1.03 -5.48
N ILE A 124 16.52 1.89 -4.65
CA ILE A 124 15.15 2.34 -4.82
C ILE A 124 15.14 3.47 -5.85
N THR A 125 14.42 3.23 -6.95
CA THR A 125 14.10 4.25 -7.96
C THR A 125 12.62 4.54 -7.88
N PHE A 126 12.27 5.80 -7.71
CA PHE A 126 10.88 6.24 -7.71
C PHE A 126 10.71 7.52 -8.51
N THR A 127 9.50 7.70 -9.03
CA THR A 127 9.11 8.86 -9.85
C THR A 127 7.95 9.58 -9.18
N VAL A 128 8.07 10.92 -9.06
CA VAL A 128 7.02 11.79 -8.55
C VAL A 128 6.55 12.72 -9.66
N SER A 129 5.25 12.83 -9.83
CA SER A 129 4.61 13.68 -10.83
C SER A 129 3.37 14.37 -10.26
N CYS A 130 2.98 15.49 -10.83
CA CYS A 130 1.69 16.08 -10.52
C CYS A 130 0.55 15.20 -11.04
N ALA A 131 -0.49 15.03 -10.24
CA ALA A 131 -1.66 14.26 -10.62
C ALA A 131 -2.44 14.99 -11.73
N THR A 132 -2.88 14.23 -12.72
CA THR A 132 -3.78 14.76 -13.78
C THR A 132 -5.25 14.61 -13.40
N CYS A 133 -5.54 13.77 -12.40
CA CYS A 133 -6.86 13.49 -11.88
C CYS A 133 -6.76 12.99 -10.42
N ILE A 134 -7.86 13.01 -9.70
CA ILE A 134 -7.95 12.51 -8.32
C ILE A 134 -8.45 11.06 -8.34
N ASN A 135 -7.73 10.16 -7.68
CA ASN A 135 -8.11 8.76 -7.55
C ASN A 135 -9.41 8.59 -6.75
N PRO A 136 -10.26 7.61 -7.09
CA PRO A 136 -11.40 7.27 -6.27
C PRO A 136 -10.97 6.72 -4.91
N GLN A 137 -11.80 6.95 -3.88
CA GLN A 137 -11.62 6.36 -2.56
C GLN A 137 -12.64 5.23 -2.38
N VAL A 138 -12.12 4.03 -2.12
CA VAL A 138 -12.93 2.80 -2.05
C VAL A 138 -12.45 1.95 -0.89
N ASN A 139 -13.40 1.47 -0.07
CA ASN A 139 -13.16 0.46 0.94
C ASN A 139 -13.68 -0.90 0.49
N TYR A 140 -13.08 -1.95 1.02
CA TYR A 140 -13.43 -3.32 0.66
C TYR A 140 -13.66 -4.12 1.94
N GLU A 141 -14.78 -4.85 2.02
CA GLU A 141 -15.12 -5.70 3.16
C GLU A 141 -15.52 -7.10 2.68
N VAL A 142 -14.89 -8.13 3.26
CA VAL A 142 -15.24 -9.52 3.02
C VAL A 142 -16.46 -9.87 3.87
N VAL A 143 -17.56 -10.28 3.22
CA VAL A 143 -18.83 -10.63 3.84
C VAL A 143 -19.06 -12.14 3.71
N SER A 144 -19.00 -12.85 4.84
CA SER A 144 -19.18 -14.31 4.88
C SER A 144 -20.60 -14.71 4.53
N ASP A 145 -20.76 -15.74 3.67
CA ASP A 145 -22.07 -16.35 3.34
C ASP A 145 -22.09 -17.86 3.67
N CYS A 146 -21.42 -18.24 4.72
CA CYS A 146 -21.22 -19.62 5.16
C CYS A 146 -22.52 -20.36 5.52
N LEU A 147 -23.63 -19.67 5.76
CA LEU A 147 -24.93 -20.28 5.99
C LEU A 147 -25.55 -20.93 4.73
N ASN A 148 -25.24 -20.39 3.55
CA ASN A 148 -25.73 -20.89 2.28
C ASN A 148 -24.78 -21.89 1.64
N ALA A 149 -23.46 -21.57 1.66
CA ALA A 149 -22.41 -22.41 1.10
C ALA A 149 -21.05 -21.98 1.68
N PRO A 150 -19.95 -22.75 1.51
CA PRO A 150 -18.60 -22.28 1.84
C PRO A 150 -18.15 -21.21 0.83
N GLN A 151 -18.70 -20.01 0.97
CA GLN A 151 -18.55 -18.88 0.05
C GLN A 151 -18.58 -17.55 0.80
N PHE A 152 -18.17 -16.49 0.08
CA PHE A 152 -18.20 -15.12 0.58
C PHE A 152 -18.57 -14.14 -0.54
N PHE A 153 -18.97 -12.95 -0.14
CA PHE A 153 -19.10 -11.78 -0.98
C PHE A 153 -18.04 -10.76 -0.61
N VAL A 154 -17.86 -9.76 -1.45
CA VAL A 154 -17.11 -8.56 -1.13
C VAL A 154 -18.00 -7.35 -1.34
N ASP A 155 -18.16 -6.56 -0.29
CA ASP A 155 -18.77 -5.25 -0.36
C ASP A 155 -17.69 -4.24 -0.75
N VAL A 156 -17.91 -3.59 -1.88
CA VAL A 156 -17.07 -2.52 -2.43
C VAL A 156 -17.79 -1.21 -2.14
N ASP A 157 -17.29 -0.46 -1.16
CA ASP A 157 -17.91 0.80 -0.72
C ASP A 157 -17.17 1.99 -1.33
N VAL A 158 -17.78 2.63 -2.31
CA VAL A 158 -17.26 3.84 -2.96
C VAL A 158 -17.56 5.04 -2.07
N ILE A 159 -16.52 5.59 -1.42
CA ILE A 159 -16.59 6.73 -0.50
C ILE A 159 -16.52 8.04 -1.26
N ASP A 160 -15.66 8.11 -2.28
CA ASP A 160 -15.49 9.27 -3.16
C ASP A 160 -15.16 8.78 -4.58
N LEU A 161 -15.76 9.42 -5.58
CA LEU A 161 -15.46 9.13 -6.99
C LEU A 161 -14.14 9.78 -7.45
N GLY A 162 -13.55 10.64 -6.63
CA GLY A 162 -12.41 11.46 -7.03
C GLY A 162 -12.81 12.46 -8.11
N SER A 163 -12.04 12.52 -9.19
CA SER A 163 -12.36 13.36 -10.35
C SER A 163 -13.30 12.69 -11.38
N ALA A 164 -13.76 11.45 -11.12
CA ALA A 164 -14.55 10.68 -12.07
C ALA A 164 -16.01 11.12 -12.11
N GLY A 165 -16.61 11.16 -13.30
CA GLY A 165 -18.06 11.19 -13.47
C GLY A 165 -18.71 9.83 -13.24
N SER A 166 -17.99 8.75 -13.52
CA SER A 166 -18.35 7.36 -13.19
C SER A 166 -17.11 6.51 -13.02
N LEU A 167 -17.25 5.40 -12.28
CA LEU A 167 -16.21 4.39 -12.11
C LEU A 167 -16.66 3.06 -12.67
N THR A 168 -15.73 2.32 -13.25
CA THR A 168 -15.86 0.88 -13.50
C THR A 168 -15.16 0.12 -12.37
N LEU A 169 -15.95 -0.57 -11.54
CA LEU A 169 -15.45 -1.51 -10.55
C LEU A 169 -15.31 -2.87 -11.21
N SER A 170 -14.14 -3.47 -11.13
CA SER A 170 -13.90 -4.81 -11.71
C SER A 170 -13.07 -5.67 -10.78
N ASP A 171 -13.24 -7.00 -10.87
CA ASP A 171 -12.45 -7.98 -10.14
C ASP A 171 -11.58 -8.83 -11.07
N ASN A 172 -10.60 -9.55 -10.49
CA ASN A 172 -9.75 -10.49 -11.22
C ASN A 172 -10.46 -11.81 -11.59
N GLN A 173 -11.75 -11.96 -11.23
CA GLN A 173 -12.59 -13.12 -11.58
C GLN A 173 -13.45 -12.84 -12.83
N GLY A 174 -13.44 -11.62 -13.35
CA GLY A 174 -14.14 -11.21 -14.58
C GLY A 174 -15.51 -10.57 -14.33
N ASN A 175 -15.85 -10.24 -13.08
CA ASN A 175 -17.07 -9.47 -12.78
C ASN A 175 -16.76 -7.97 -12.86
N SER A 176 -17.75 -7.18 -13.28
CA SER A 176 -17.65 -5.72 -13.31
C SER A 176 -19.00 -5.05 -13.06
N SER A 177 -18.94 -3.82 -12.55
CA SER A 177 -20.10 -2.95 -12.31
C SER A 177 -19.73 -1.50 -12.53
N SER A 178 -20.58 -0.70 -13.17
CA SER A 178 -20.36 0.74 -13.31
C SER A 178 -21.19 1.49 -12.25
N VAL A 179 -20.56 2.48 -11.61
CA VAL A 179 -21.16 3.34 -10.59
C VAL A 179 -20.89 4.81 -10.89
N ASN A 180 -21.86 5.67 -10.59
CA ASN A 180 -21.75 7.12 -10.78
C ASN A 180 -22.13 7.92 -9.49
N ASN A 181 -22.23 7.22 -8.37
CA ASN A 181 -22.47 7.79 -7.05
C ASN A 181 -21.71 6.99 -6.01
N THR A 182 -21.50 7.58 -4.84
CA THR A 182 -21.00 6.92 -3.65
C THR A 182 -22.03 5.88 -3.16
N GLY A 183 -21.53 4.82 -2.54
CA GLY A 183 -22.33 3.72 -2.00
C GLY A 183 -21.69 2.36 -2.22
N THR A 184 -22.35 1.32 -1.69
CA THR A 184 -21.81 -0.04 -1.66
C THR A 184 -22.34 -0.87 -2.82
N VAL A 185 -21.46 -1.59 -3.48
CA VAL A 185 -21.76 -2.62 -4.51
C VAL A 185 -21.23 -3.94 -4.02
N GLN A 186 -22.08 -4.96 -3.95
CA GLN A 186 -21.68 -6.30 -3.56
C GLN A 186 -21.32 -7.16 -4.77
N PHE A 187 -20.17 -7.82 -4.70
CA PHE A 187 -19.66 -8.76 -5.69
C PHE A 187 -19.61 -10.18 -5.14
N GLY A 188 -19.68 -11.16 -6.01
CA GLY A 188 -19.65 -12.59 -5.67
C GLY A 188 -20.98 -13.29 -6.01
N PRO A 189 -21.26 -14.47 -5.43
CA PRO A 189 -20.45 -15.16 -4.40
C PRO A 189 -19.15 -15.74 -4.95
N TYR A 190 -18.10 -15.75 -4.12
CA TYR A 190 -16.80 -16.39 -4.39
C TYR A 190 -16.65 -17.62 -3.48
N ALA A 191 -16.10 -18.70 -4.01
CA ALA A 191 -15.79 -19.87 -3.18
C ALA A 191 -14.68 -19.53 -2.17
N ASN A 192 -14.71 -20.14 -0.98
CA ASN A 192 -13.60 -20.01 -0.03
C ASN A 192 -12.26 -20.36 -0.68
N ASN A 193 -11.18 -19.72 -0.23
CA ASN A 193 -9.82 -19.79 -0.80
C ASN A 193 -9.70 -19.20 -2.22
N THR A 194 -10.70 -18.49 -2.72
CA THR A 194 -10.55 -17.68 -3.93
C THR A 194 -9.85 -16.38 -3.54
N ASP A 195 -8.78 -16.06 -4.26
CA ASP A 195 -8.06 -14.81 -4.12
C ASP A 195 -8.68 -13.76 -5.06
N VAL A 196 -9.32 -12.75 -4.48
CA VAL A 196 -10.04 -11.72 -5.22
C VAL A 196 -9.33 -10.38 -5.06
N GLN A 197 -9.10 -9.70 -6.17
CA GLN A 197 -8.56 -8.34 -6.21
C GLN A 197 -9.48 -7.46 -7.03
N PHE A 198 -9.73 -6.26 -6.55
CA PHE A 198 -10.57 -5.27 -7.23
C PHE A 198 -9.75 -4.13 -7.80
N THR A 199 -10.27 -3.56 -8.87
CA THR A 199 -9.83 -2.27 -9.43
C THR A 199 -11.05 -1.39 -9.57
N ALA A 200 -10.93 -0.14 -9.09
CA ALA A 200 -11.88 0.93 -9.36
C ALA A 200 -11.21 1.91 -10.32
N GLU A 201 -11.67 1.92 -11.57
CA GLU A 201 -11.10 2.70 -12.67
C GLU A 201 -12.00 3.91 -12.96
N ASN A 202 -11.38 5.09 -13.12
CA ASN A 202 -12.07 6.30 -13.57
C ASN A 202 -12.37 6.19 -15.07
N ASP A 203 -13.65 6.22 -15.44
CA ASP A 203 -14.07 6.07 -16.84
C ASP A 203 -13.65 7.26 -17.74
N ASP A 204 -13.35 8.41 -17.13
CA ASP A 204 -12.89 9.62 -17.85
C ASP A 204 -11.36 9.64 -18.01
N ASP A 205 -10.59 9.03 -17.09
CA ASP A 205 -9.12 8.96 -17.13
C ASP A 205 -8.62 7.65 -16.51
N VAL A 206 -8.25 6.69 -17.33
CA VAL A 206 -7.75 5.36 -16.92
C VAL A 206 -6.46 5.39 -16.07
N ASN A 207 -5.74 6.52 -16.04
CA ASN A 207 -4.57 6.67 -15.18
C ASN A 207 -4.96 6.89 -13.71
N CYS A 208 -6.21 7.26 -13.44
CA CYS A 208 -6.76 7.39 -12.11
C CYS A 208 -7.57 6.16 -11.73
N SER A 209 -6.90 5.21 -11.16
CA SER A 209 -7.48 3.97 -10.64
C SER A 209 -6.91 3.64 -9.27
N THR A 210 -7.68 2.93 -8.48
CA THR A 210 -7.22 2.34 -7.23
C THR A 210 -7.51 0.85 -7.22
N SER A 211 -6.65 0.07 -6.56
CA SER A 211 -6.80 -1.39 -6.48
C SER A 211 -6.80 -1.84 -5.03
N SER A 212 -7.57 -2.89 -4.74
CA SER A 212 -7.51 -3.56 -3.45
C SER A 212 -6.24 -4.38 -3.33
N GLY A 213 -5.83 -4.70 -2.09
CA GLY A 213 -5.02 -5.87 -1.84
C GLY A 213 -5.78 -7.17 -2.16
N SER A 214 -5.13 -8.30 -1.89
CA SER A 214 -5.77 -9.62 -1.97
C SER A 214 -6.82 -9.78 -0.87
N LEU A 215 -8.03 -10.18 -1.25
CA LEU A 215 -9.17 -10.43 -0.39
C LEU A 215 -9.57 -11.90 -0.51
N THR A 216 -9.65 -12.60 0.60
CA THR A 216 -10.04 -14.01 0.61
C THR A 216 -10.73 -14.38 1.93
N GLN A 217 -11.51 -15.45 1.90
CA GLN A 217 -12.02 -16.15 3.07
C GLN A 217 -11.52 -17.59 3.02
N GLU A 218 -10.67 -18.00 3.97
CA GLU A 218 -10.07 -19.34 3.96
C GLU A 218 -11.06 -20.42 4.38
N TYR A 219 -11.87 -20.16 5.40
CA TYR A 219 -12.82 -21.13 5.96
C TYR A 219 -14.06 -20.44 6.50
N CYS A 220 -15.10 -21.23 6.68
CA CYS A 220 -16.32 -20.79 7.35
C CYS A 220 -16.17 -20.95 8.87
N SER A 221 -16.28 -19.85 9.61
CA SER A 221 -16.31 -19.87 11.08
C SER A 221 -17.68 -20.26 11.67
N ILE A 222 -18.72 -20.27 10.83
CA ILE A 222 -20.10 -20.62 11.24
C ILE A 222 -20.37 -22.08 10.86
N THR A 223 -20.81 -22.87 11.82
CA THR A 223 -21.24 -24.25 11.61
C THR A 223 -22.71 -24.37 11.89
N LEU A 224 -23.49 -24.76 10.87
CA LEU A 224 -24.92 -25.08 11.05
C LEU A 224 -25.05 -26.39 11.80
N VAL A 225 -25.75 -26.37 12.92
CA VAL A 225 -26.04 -27.56 13.71
C VAL A 225 -27.47 -28.00 13.42
N ASP A 226 -27.64 -29.15 12.74
CA ASP A 226 -28.94 -29.78 12.53
C ASP A 226 -29.29 -30.58 13.78
N CYS A 227 -30.25 -30.07 14.56
CA CYS A 227 -30.70 -30.67 15.80
C CYS A 227 -31.36 -32.04 15.59
N GLY A 228 -31.80 -32.35 14.37
CA GLY A 228 -32.38 -33.66 14.00
C GLY A 228 -31.37 -34.75 13.72
N VAL A 229 -30.12 -34.42 13.44
CA VAL A 229 -29.07 -35.36 13.01
C VAL A 229 -28.08 -35.72 14.14
N GLY A 230 -28.05 -34.95 15.23
CA GLY A 230 -27.20 -35.21 16.40
C GLY A 230 -26.00 -34.24 16.49
N PRO A 231 -25.07 -34.48 17.43
CA PRO A 231 -24.00 -33.53 17.73
C PRO A 231 -22.99 -33.38 16.59
N VAL A 232 -22.61 -32.15 16.34
CA VAL A 232 -21.53 -31.79 15.42
C VAL A 232 -20.21 -31.65 16.20
N SER A 233 -19.15 -32.25 15.70
CA SER A 233 -17.79 -32.07 16.25
C SER A 233 -16.86 -31.55 15.19
N SER A 234 -16.02 -30.59 15.54
CA SER A 234 -14.96 -30.05 14.69
C SER A 234 -13.62 -30.10 15.40
N SER A 235 -12.54 -30.28 14.65
CA SER A 235 -11.17 -30.17 15.17
C SER A 235 -10.45 -29.03 14.47
N TYR A 236 -9.69 -28.27 15.22
CA TYR A 236 -8.98 -27.09 14.76
C TYR A 236 -7.55 -27.06 15.30
N CYS A 237 -6.58 -26.72 14.43
CA CYS A 237 -5.19 -26.47 14.83
C CYS A 237 -4.99 -24.96 14.94
N TYR A 238 -4.52 -24.50 16.09
CA TYR A 238 -4.30 -23.05 16.35
C TYR A 238 -2.81 -22.75 16.49
N GLY A 239 -2.40 -21.57 16.02
CA GLY A 239 -1.08 -20.99 16.27
C GLY A 239 -1.08 -20.11 17.54
N ASN A 240 0.11 -19.73 18.01
CA ASN A 240 0.27 -18.99 19.28
C ASN A 240 -0.39 -17.59 19.33
N SER A 241 -0.79 -17.03 18.18
CA SER A 241 -1.42 -15.71 18.06
C SER A 241 -2.81 -15.73 17.44
N ASP A 242 -3.36 -16.93 17.15
CA ASP A 242 -4.64 -17.04 16.47
C ASP A 242 -5.81 -16.81 17.44
N THR A 243 -6.67 -15.86 17.13
CA THR A 243 -7.95 -15.61 17.80
C THR A 243 -9.08 -16.06 16.89
N THR A 244 -9.24 -17.36 16.72
CA THR A 244 -10.35 -17.90 15.90
C THR A 244 -11.59 -18.10 16.77
N GLN A 245 -12.71 -17.52 16.33
CA GLN A 245 -14.03 -17.73 16.92
C GLN A 245 -14.81 -18.70 16.05
N PHE A 246 -15.50 -19.64 16.68
CA PHE A 246 -16.45 -20.55 16.03
C PHE A 246 -17.86 -20.17 16.44
N GLU A 247 -18.71 -19.95 15.47
CA GLU A 247 -20.13 -19.72 15.69
C GLU A 247 -20.92 -20.95 15.27
N TYR A 248 -21.83 -21.40 16.13
CA TYR A 248 -22.71 -22.50 15.87
C TYR A 248 -24.15 -21.95 15.85
N VAL A 249 -24.86 -22.20 14.76
CA VAL A 249 -26.24 -21.75 14.59
C VAL A 249 -27.16 -22.97 14.45
N SER A 250 -28.24 -22.99 15.20
CA SER A 250 -29.27 -24.05 15.07
C SER A 250 -30.02 -23.91 13.75
N SER A 251 -30.26 -25.04 13.07
CA SER A 251 -31.07 -25.06 11.84
C SER A 251 -32.55 -24.76 12.06
N ASP A 252 -33.04 -24.86 13.29
CA ASP A 252 -34.42 -24.70 13.65
C ASP A 252 -34.71 -23.41 14.48
N GLY A 253 -33.74 -22.53 14.63
CA GLY A 253 -33.87 -21.21 15.30
C GLY A 253 -33.58 -21.21 16.79
#